data_9bbbb3965e585529aea251a7a94cd23f
#
_entry.id   9bbbb3965e585529aea251a7a94cd23f
#
_cell.length_a   1.000
_cell.length_b   1.000
_cell.length_c   1.000
_cell.angle_alpha   90.00
_cell.angle_beta   90.00
_cell.angle_gamma   90.00
#
_symmetry.space_group_name_H-M   'P 1'
#
loop_
_entity.id
_entity.type
_entity.pdbx_description
1 polymer ?
#
loop_
_entity_poly.entity_id
_entity_poly.type
_entity_poly.pdbx_seq_one_letter_code
_entity_poly.pdbx_strand_id
1 'polypeptide(L)'
;TISIPSGATLSSAGTNTLTGINNTPSFFAWRNSNQSISDNTWTKIECGSELYDSDSAYDNSSNYRFTPQTAGKYFFFAGVNSFGGVGTVQYSQSAFYKNGSNHIQFSYWDFDNNYIYGAQLNGGAVIDMNGSSDYVELYNRTNLSSGTPSIQGNSGKPTFFGAYRILGA
;
A
#
# COMPACT_ATOMS: atom_id res chain seq x y z
N THR A 1 -14.78 25.50 24.54
CA THR A 1 -14.69 24.02 24.70
C THR A 1 -15.94 23.55 25.43
N ILE A 2 -16.69 22.64 24.85
CA ILE A 2 -17.81 21.96 25.53
C ILE A 2 -17.24 20.68 26.10
N SER A 3 -17.27 20.52 27.42
CA SER A 3 -16.90 19.29 28.11
C SER A 3 -18.16 18.47 28.38
N ILE A 4 -18.21 17.25 27.88
CA ILE A 4 -19.31 16.32 28.12
C ILE A 4 -18.84 15.34 29.19
N PRO A 5 -19.52 15.26 30.38
CA PRO A 5 -19.17 14.31 31.41
C PRO A 5 -19.26 12.85 30.93
N SER A 6 -18.49 11.98 31.56
CA SER A 6 -18.56 10.53 31.28
C SER A 6 -19.99 10.01 31.52
N GLY A 7 -20.52 9.28 30.54
CA GLY A 7 -21.87 8.73 30.55
C GLY A 7 -22.98 9.69 30.08
N ALA A 8 -22.66 10.94 29.71
CA ALA A 8 -23.63 11.84 29.11
C ALA A 8 -23.76 11.63 27.59
N THR A 9 -24.96 11.80 27.06
CA THR A 9 -25.24 11.71 25.62
C THR A 9 -25.43 13.12 25.06
N LEU A 10 -24.69 13.44 23.98
CA LEU A 10 -24.96 14.65 23.19
C LEU A 10 -26.06 14.32 22.19
N SER A 11 -27.25 14.92 22.37
CA SER A 11 -28.33 14.83 21.39
C SER A 11 -28.58 16.19 20.76
N SER A 12 -28.71 16.26 19.43
CA SER A 12 -29.08 17.47 18.72
C SER A 12 -30.14 17.13 17.66
N ALA A 13 -31.03 18.09 17.44
CA ALA A 13 -32.09 18.01 16.42
C ALA A 13 -31.60 18.38 15.00
N GLY A 14 -30.31 18.64 14.81
CA GLY A 14 -29.70 19.03 13.55
C GLY A 14 -28.59 18.08 13.11
N THR A 15 -27.96 18.38 11.95
CA THR A 15 -26.79 17.67 11.46
C THR A 15 -25.59 17.98 12.36
N ASN A 16 -25.11 16.98 13.10
CA ASN A 16 -23.88 17.11 13.86
C ASN A 16 -22.69 16.85 12.93
N THR A 17 -21.93 17.86 12.60
CA THR A 17 -20.65 17.72 11.92
C THR A 17 -19.55 17.60 12.97
N LEU A 18 -19.11 16.39 13.24
CA LEU A 18 -17.92 16.16 14.05
C LEU A 18 -16.70 16.32 13.13
N THR A 19 -16.05 17.47 13.21
CA THR A 19 -14.80 17.71 12.48
C THR A 19 -13.65 17.03 13.20
N GLY A 20 -12.76 16.38 12.44
CA GLY A 20 -11.54 15.77 12.97
C GLY A 20 -11.62 14.29 13.29
N ILE A 21 -12.74 13.61 12.97
CA ILE A 21 -12.87 12.14 13.09
C ILE A 21 -12.82 11.42 11.73
N ASN A 22 -12.21 12.03 10.74
CA ASN A 22 -12.03 11.42 9.42
C ASN A 22 -10.75 10.60 9.38
N ASN A 23 -10.81 9.41 8.77
CA ASN A 23 -9.63 8.55 8.54
C ASN A 23 -8.72 9.09 7.42
N THR A 24 -8.69 10.41 7.25
CA THR A 24 -7.88 11.09 6.24
C THR A 24 -6.58 11.63 6.85
N PRO A 25 -5.51 11.74 6.06
CA PRO A 25 -5.37 11.30 4.67
C PRO A 25 -5.56 9.81 4.46
N SER A 26 -6.18 9.45 3.32
CA SER A 26 -6.37 8.06 2.91
C SER A 26 -6.37 7.95 1.38
N PHE A 27 -5.91 6.82 0.85
CA PHE A 27 -5.88 6.59 -0.59
C PHE A 27 -6.06 5.11 -0.94
N PHE A 28 -6.42 4.85 -2.18
CA PHE A 28 -6.36 3.54 -2.82
C PHE A 28 -5.93 3.70 -4.27
N ALA A 29 -4.79 3.08 -4.61
CA ALA A 29 -4.23 3.08 -5.96
C ALA A 29 -3.97 1.66 -6.44
N TRP A 30 -3.91 1.45 -7.77
CA TRP A 30 -3.64 0.13 -8.35
C TRP A 30 -2.85 0.22 -9.66
N ARG A 31 -2.28 -0.93 -10.08
CA ARG A 31 -1.71 -1.11 -11.42
C ARG A 31 -2.81 -1.38 -12.44
N ASN A 32 -2.88 -0.60 -13.49
CA ASN A 32 -3.83 -0.79 -14.60
C ASN A 32 -3.23 -1.57 -15.78
N SER A 33 -1.92 -1.78 -15.80
CA SER A 33 -1.17 -2.55 -16.80
C SER A 33 -0.02 -3.28 -16.16
N ASN A 34 0.51 -4.31 -16.82
CA ASN A 34 1.66 -5.06 -16.30
C ASN A 34 2.91 -4.18 -16.20
N GLN A 35 3.72 -4.45 -15.19
CA GLN A 35 5.02 -3.83 -14.99
C GLN A 35 6.09 -4.93 -15.00
N SER A 36 7.04 -4.88 -15.94
CA SER A 36 8.23 -5.72 -15.88
C SER A 36 9.15 -5.20 -14.78
N ILE A 37 9.69 -6.11 -13.98
CA ILE A 37 10.66 -5.79 -12.92
C ILE A 37 11.94 -6.60 -13.14
N SER A 38 13.05 -6.14 -12.57
CA SER A 38 14.32 -6.87 -12.64
C SER A 38 14.26 -8.12 -11.77
N ASP A 39 14.74 -9.24 -12.32
CA ASP A 39 14.82 -10.50 -11.57
C ASP A 39 15.64 -10.34 -10.29
N ASN A 40 15.15 -10.95 -9.22
CA ASN A 40 15.79 -10.96 -7.92
C ASN A 40 16.18 -9.57 -7.36
N THR A 41 15.47 -8.52 -7.75
CA THR A 41 15.80 -7.13 -7.39
C THR A 41 14.58 -6.43 -6.78
N TRP A 42 14.76 -5.78 -5.62
CA TRP A 42 13.72 -4.93 -5.05
C TRP A 42 13.36 -3.80 -6.01
N THR A 43 12.16 -3.83 -6.52
CA THR A 43 11.67 -2.86 -7.51
C THR A 43 10.40 -2.18 -6.99
N LYS A 44 10.32 -0.87 -7.12
CA LYS A 44 9.14 -0.09 -6.78
C LYS A 44 7.96 -0.45 -7.68
N ILE A 45 6.79 -0.61 -7.08
CA ILE A 45 5.55 -0.88 -7.80
C ILE A 45 4.83 0.43 -8.10
N GLU A 46 4.62 0.67 -9.38
CA GLU A 46 4.06 1.90 -9.90
C GLU A 46 2.53 1.82 -10.00
N CYS A 47 1.81 1.99 -8.91
CA CYS A 47 0.35 2.05 -8.88
C CYS A 47 -0.14 3.39 -9.45
N GLY A 48 -0.24 3.48 -10.78
CA GLY A 48 -0.51 4.72 -11.52
C GLY A 48 -1.99 5.08 -11.68
N SER A 49 -2.92 4.27 -11.17
CA SER A 49 -4.35 4.58 -11.18
C SER A 49 -4.89 4.69 -9.77
N GLU A 50 -5.80 5.61 -9.54
CA GLU A 50 -6.40 5.85 -8.22
C GLU A 50 -7.91 5.62 -8.24
N LEU A 51 -8.44 4.98 -7.19
CA LEU A 51 -9.87 4.99 -6.89
C LEU A 51 -10.25 6.26 -6.13
N TYR A 52 -9.42 6.62 -5.18
CA TYR A 52 -9.53 7.87 -4.41
C TYR A 52 -8.18 8.22 -3.77
N ASP A 53 -7.98 9.51 -3.52
CA ASP A 53 -6.96 10.10 -2.66
C ASP A 53 -7.58 11.33 -1.99
N SER A 54 -7.81 11.28 -0.68
CA SER A 54 -8.62 12.28 0.02
C SER A 54 -7.95 13.64 0.17
N ASP A 55 -6.64 13.69 0.20
CA ASP A 55 -5.87 14.89 0.51
C ASP A 55 -4.74 15.14 -0.51
N SER A 56 -4.80 14.50 -1.68
CA SER A 56 -3.75 14.54 -2.70
C SER A 56 -2.37 14.17 -2.13
N ALA A 57 -2.36 13.16 -1.26
CA ALA A 57 -1.17 12.71 -0.54
C ALA A 57 -0.43 11.57 -1.26
N TYR A 58 -1.04 10.95 -2.26
CA TYR A 58 -0.43 9.92 -3.09
C TYR A 58 -0.01 10.48 -4.45
N ASP A 59 1.25 10.32 -4.82
CA ASP A 59 1.76 10.67 -6.15
C ASP A 59 1.65 9.44 -7.07
N ASN A 60 0.68 9.44 -7.97
CA ASN A 60 0.36 8.35 -8.89
C ASN A 60 1.09 8.42 -10.24
N SER A 61 1.98 9.37 -10.43
CA SER A 61 2.55 9.67 -11.76
C SER A 61 4.07 9.68 -11.83
N SER A 62 4.73 10.09 -10.76
CA SER A 62 6.19 10.30 -10.76
C SER A 62 6.90 9.47 -9.71
N ASN A 63 6.46 9.56 -8.45
CA ASN A 63 7.13 8.91 -7.34
C ASN A 63 6.41 7.65 -6.84
N TYR A 64 5.11 7.48 -7.14
CA TYR A 64 4.28 6.33 -6.69
C TYR A 64 4.40 6.09 -5.19
N ARG A 65 4.21 7.15 -4.40
CA ARG A 65 4.38 7.15 -2.95
C ARG A 65 3.31 7.94 -2.23
N PHE A 66 3.02 7.56 -1.01
CA PHE A 66 2.10 8.28 -0.13
C PHE A 66 2.88 9.13 0.86
N THR A 67 2.61 10.45 0.89
CA THR A 67 3.29 11.45 1.71
C THR A 67 2.25 12.29 2.46
N PRO A 68 1.64 11.75 3.55
CA PRO A 68 0.57 12.46 4.27
C PRO A 68 1.10 13.70 4.97
N GLN A 69 0.33 14.79 4.91
CA GLN A 69 0.63 16.06 5.59
C GLN A 69 0.00 16.13 7.01
N THR A 70 -0.45 15.00 7.54
CA THR A 70 -0.98 14.88 8.90
C THR A 70 -0.22 13.78 9.63
N ALA A 71 0.35 14.12 10.78
CA ALA A 71 1.06 13.15 11.60
C ALA A 71 0.11 12.12 12.22
N GLY A 72 0.61 10.92 12.47
CA GLY A 72 -0.14 9.85 13.14
C GLY A 72 0.21 8.47 12.65
N LYS A 73 -0.52 7.48 13.16
CA LYS A 73 -0.42 6.09 12.71
C LYS A 73 -1.32 5.85 11.52
N TYR A 74 -0.79 5.16 10.53
CA TYR A 74 -1.51 4.79 9.31
C TYR A 74 -1.49 3.27 9.15
N PHE A 75 -2.64 2.69 8.82
CA PHE A 75 -2.69 1.30 8.37
C PHE A 75 -2.47 1.27 6.85
N PHE A 76 -1.35 0.72 6.44
CA PHE A 76 -1.02 0.44 5.05
C PHE A 76 -1.45 -0.97 4.70
N PHE A 77 -1.99 -1.16 3.51
CA PHE A 77 -2.35 -2.47 2.97
C PHE A 77 -2.01 -2.53 1.48
N ALA A 78 -1.63 -3.71 1.03
CA ALA A 78 -1.29 -3.93 -0.36
C ALA A 78 -1.58 -5.37 -0.80
N GLY A 79 -1.82 -5.52 -2.10
CA GLY A 79 -1.78 -6.78 -2.81
C GLY A 79 -0.85 -6.67 -3.99
N VAL A 80 0.02 -7.64 -4.19
CA VAL A 80 0.95 -7.69 -5.32
C VAL A 80 0.81 -9.05 -6.00
N ASN A 81 0.40 -9.05 -7.26
CA ASN A 81 0.38 -10.25 -8.08
C ASN A 81 1.63 -10.28 -8.96
N SER A 82 2.56 -11.15 -8.62
CA SER A 82 3.78 -11.37 -9.40
C SER A 82 3.69 -12.66 -10.20
N PHE A 83 4.21 -12.67 -11.42
CA PHE A 83 4.24 -13.86 -12.27
C PHE A 83 5.48 -13.93 -13.16
N GLY A 84 5.81 -15.15 -13.58
CA GLY A 84 7.05 -15.44 -14.27
C GLY A 84 6.99 -15.39 -15.79
N GLY A 85 5.80 -15.40 -16.40
CA GLY A 85 5.71 -15.50 -17.85
C GLY A 85 6.20 -16.85 -18.39
N VAL A 86 7.47 -16.94 -18.78
CA VAL A 86 8.10 -18.18 -19.28
C VAL A 86 8.78 -19.00 -18.17
N GLY A 87 9.26 -18.36 -17.10
CA GLY A 87 9.90 -19.02 -15.96
C GLY A 87 8.95 -19.33 -14.83
N THR A 88 9.40 -20.08 -13.86
CA THR A 88 8.67 -20.36 -12.62
C THR A 88 9.13 -19.43 -11.51
N VAL A 89 8.20 -18.95 -10.70
CA VAL A 89 8.50 -18.17 -9.51
C VAL A 89 9.13 -19.09 -8.47
N GLN A 90 10.38 -18.81 -8.08
CA GLN A 90 11.09 -19.51 -7.03
C GLN A 90 10.78 -18.91 -5.67
N TYR A 91 10.80 -17.59 -5.57
CA TYR A 91 10.26 -16.87 -4.44
C TYR A 91 9.73 -15.49 -4.84
N SER A 92 8.85 -14.95 -4.03
CA SER A 92 8.39 -13.56 -4.16
C SER A 92 8.19 -12.93 -2.79
N GLN A 93 8.55 -11.66 -2.69
CA GLN A 93 8.52 -10.87 -1.46
C GLN A 93 7.91 -9.50 -1.74
N SER A 94 7.13 -8.98 -0.78
CA SER A 94 6.60 -7.62 -0.86
C SER A 94 6.86 -6.87 0.43
N ALA A 95 7.18 -5.59 0.30
CA ALA A 95 7.54 -4.74 1.43
C ALA A 95 7.04 -3.31 1.26
N PHE A 96 6.77 -2.67 2.38
CA PHE A 96 6.65 -1.23 2.47
C PHE A 96 8.04 -0.63 2.74
N TYR A 97 8.42 0.31 1.88
CA TYR A 97 9.62 1.12 2.04
C TYR A 97 9.22 2.46 2.64
N LYS A 98 9.86 2.85 3.72
CA LYS A 98 9.69 4.18 4.32
C LYS A 98 10.95 4.99 4.06
N ASN A 99 10.78 6.19 3.50
CA ASN A 99 11.88 7.11 3.21
C ASN A 99 13.03 6.46 2.40
N GLY A 100 12.64 5.63 1.41
CA GLY A 100 13.58 4.95 0.51
C GLY A 100 14.27 3.71 1.08
N SER A 101 13.93 3.29 2.30
CA SER A 101 14.51 2.10 2.94
C SER A 101 13.46 1.04 3.23
N ASN A 102 13.83 -0.25 3.10
CA ASN A 102 12.96 -1.36 3.48
C ASN A 102 12.59 -1.23 4.96
N HIS A 103 11.29 -1.06 5.23
CA HIS A 103 10.80 -0.80 6.59
C HIS A 103 10.05 -2.01 7.15
N ILE A 104 9.10 -2.56 6.39
CA ILE A 104 8.32 -3.74 6.78
C ILE A 104 8.12 -4.64 5.56
N GLN A 105 8.69 -5.85 5.62
CA GLN A 105 8.35 -6.91 4.68
C GLN A 105 7.08 -7.60 5.18
N PHE A 106 5.98 -7.42 4.45
CA PHE A 106 4.67 -7.93 4.88
C PHE A 106 4.30 -9.28 4.27
N SER A 107 5.00 -9.72 3.24
CA SER A 107 4.75 -11.02 2.61
C SER A 107 6.03 -11.60 2.02
N TYR A 108 6.19 -12.92 2.19
CA TYR A 108 7.27 -13.73 1.61
C TYR A 108 6.74 -15.12 1.28
N TRP A 109 6.91 -15.54 0.05
CA TRP A 109 6.60 -16.88 -0.41
C TRP A 109 7.84 -17.47 -1.07
N ASP A 110 8.27 -18.63 -0.58
CA ASP A 110 9.33 -19.46 -1.15
C ASP A 110 8.70 -20.75 -1.66
N PHE A 111 8.90 -21.04 -2.93
CA PHE A 111 8.26 -22.18 -3.59
C PHE A 111 9.22 -23.35 -3.85
N ASP A 112 10.51 -23.17 -3.54
CA ASP A 112 11.54 -24.22 -3.57
C ASP A 112 11.40 -25.22 -4.73
N ASN A 113 11.79 -24.87 -5.93
CA ASN A 113 11.75 -25.73 -7.12
C ASN A 113 10.35 -26.23 -7.59
N ASN A 114 9.26 -25.76 -7.00
CA ASN A 114 7.92 -26.06 -7.48
C ASN A 114 7.58 -25.24 -8.73
N TYR A 115 6.73 -25.81 -9.60
CA TYR A 115 6.28 -25.16 -10.83
C TYR A 115 5.14 -24.16 -10.53
N ILE A 116 5.49 -23.01 -9.98
CA ILE A 116 4.55 -21.91 -9.71
C ILE A 116 4.79 -20.79 -10.71
N TYR A 117 3.75 -20.41 -11.46
CA TYR A 117 3.83 -19.37 -12.47
C TYR A 117 3.50 -17.98 -11.93
N GLY A 118 2.83 -17.89 -10.80
CA GLY A 118 2.45 -16.62 -10.19
C GLY A 118 2.14 -16.74 -8.71
N ALA A 119 2.28 -15.65 -8.00
CA ALA A 119 2.01 -15.53 -6.58
C ALA A 119 1.21 -14.25 -6.29
N GLN A 120 0.15 -14.37 -5.49
CA GLN A 120 -0.58 -13.24 -4.95
C GLN A 120 -0.12 -12.98 -3.52
N LEU A 121 0.60 -11.90 -3.31
CA LEU A 121 1.12 -11.49 -2.01
C LEU A 121 0.24 -10.39 -1.44
N ASN A 122 -0.35 -10.63 -0.28
CA ASN A 122 -1.20 -9.65 0.40
C ASN A 122 -0.70 -9.41 1.82
N GLY A 123 -0.88 -8.21 2.31
CA GLY A 123 -0.60 -7.89 3.69
C GLY A 123 -0.80 -6.43 4.04
N GLY A 124 -0.56 -6.12 5.30
CA GLY A 124 -0.69 -4.76 5.82
C GLY A 124 0.16 -4.56 7.07
N ALA A 125 0.39 -3.31 7.40
CA ALA A 125 1.14 -2.92 8.59
C ALA A 125 0.73 -1.52 9.08
N VAL A 126 0.97 -1.26 10.34
CA VAL A 126 0.83 0.08 10.92
C VAL A 126 2.19 0.76 10.89
N ILE A 127 2.23 1.96 10.32
CA ILE A 127 3.46 2.77 10.20
C ILE A 127 3.18 4.18 10.76
N ASP A 128 4.08 4.67 11.60
CA ASP A 128 4.06 6.05 12.07
C ASP A 128 4.54 7.00 10.98
N MET A 129 3.82 8.11 10.77
CA MET A 129 4.14 9.16 9.80
C MET A 129 4.25 10.50 10.49
N ASN A 130 5.28 11.28 10.17
CA ASN A 130 5.55 12.58 10.80
C ASN A 130 4.65 13.73 10.31
N GLY A 131 3.85 13.49 9.27
CA GLY A 131 2.93 14.48 8.72
C GLY A 131 3.58 15.62 7.94
N SER A 132 4.80 15.43 7.43
CA SER A 132 5.51 16.44 6.63
C SER A 132 6.38 15.85 5.54
N SER A 133 7.36 15.04 5.88
CA SER A 133 8.38 14.51 4.95
C SER A 133 8.41 13.00 4.82
N ASP A 134 7.80 12.27 5.79
CA ASP A 134 7.74 10.83 5.70
C ASP A 134 6.88 10.38 4.52
N TYR A 135 7.39 9.41 3.77
CA TYR A 135 6.64 8.77 2.69
C TYR A 135 6.80 7.26 2.74
N VAL A 136 5.79 6.57 2.19
CA VAL A 136 5.79 5.12 2.04
C VAL A 136 5.55 4.74 0.58
N GLU A 137 6.30 3.75 0.12
CA GLU A 137 6.28 3.17 -1.21
C GLU A 137 6.05 1.66 -1.13
N LEU A 138 5.43 1.09 -2.16
CA LEU A 138 5.27 -0.36 -2.30
C LEU A 138 6.40 -0.92 -3.16
N TYR A 139 7.05 -1.98 -2.68
CA TYR A 139 8.11 -2.70 -3.39
C TYR A 139 7.81 -4.19 -3.48
N ASN A 140 8.31 -4.80 -4.54
CA ASN A 140 8.34 -6.26 -4.71
C ASN A 140 9.71 -6.72 -5.20
N ARG A 141 10.07 -7.92 -4.82
CA ARG A 141 11.24 -8.66 -5.31
C ARG A 141 10.77 -10.07 -5.65
N THR A 142 10.90 -10.45 -6.90
CA THR A 142 10.56 -11.79 -7.39
C THR A 142 11.78 -12.41 -8.05
N ASN A 143 12.07 -13.65 -7.70
CA ASN A 143 13.11 -14.46 -8.32
C ASN A 143 12.48 -15.53 -9.18
N LEU A 144 12.94 -15.65 -10.42
CA LEU A 144 12.50 -16.67 -11.37
C LEU A 144 13.60 -17.71 -11.62
N SER A 145 13.18 -18.87 -12.06
CA SER A 145 14.11 -19.88 -12.64
C SER A 145 14.73 -19.39 -13.95
N SER A 146 14.02 -18.55 -14.69
CA SER A 146 14.49 -17.89 -15.93
C SER A 146 13.53 -16.78 -16.36
N GLY A 147 14.00 -15.85 -17.17
CA GLY A 147 13.17 -14.77 -17.75
C GLY A 147 13.09 -13.53 -16.89
N THR A 148 12.09 -12.71 -17.15
CA THR A 148 11.87 -11.42 -16.50
C THR A 148 10.55 -11.46 -15.75
N PRO A 149 10.55 -11.22 -14.42
CA PRO A 149 9.31 -11.19 -13.66
C PRO A 149 8.44 -10.00 -14.06
N SER A 150 7.13 -10.18 -13.89
CA SER A 150 6.15 -9.15 -14.15
C SER A 150 5.17 -9.03 -13.00
N ILE A 151 4.78 -7.80 -12.69
CA ILE A 151 3.71 -7.48 -11.76
C ILE A 151 2.44 -7.27 -12.57
N GLN A 152 1.41 -8.03 -12.26
CA GLN A 152 0.15 -7.98 -13.01
C GLN A 152 -0.64 -6.71 -12.67
N GLY A 153 -1.09 -6.04 -13.72
CA GLY A 153 -1.99 -4.90 -13.63
C GLY A 153 -3.10 -5.00 -14.66
N ASN A 154 -4.35 -4.79 -14.23
CA ASN A 154 -5.52 -4.72 -15.10
C ASN A 154 -6.72 -4.11 -14.35
N SER A 155 -7.89 -4.06 -15.00
CA SER A 155 -9.13 -3.54 -14.41
C SER A 155 -9.64 -4.31 -13.19
N GLY A 156 -9.22 -5.58 -13.01
CA GLY A 156 -9.52 -6.39 -11.84
C GLY A 156 -8.71 -6.03 -10.58
N LYS A 157 -7.74 -5.13 -10.72
CA LYS A 157 -6.89 -4.60 -9.65
C LYS A 157 -6.16 -5.68 -8.83
N PRO A 158 -5.48 -6.66 -9.49
CA PRO A 158 -4.74 -7.70 -8.77
C PRO A 158 -3.56 -7.14 -7.97
N THR A 159 -3.03 -5.99 -8.39
CA THR A 159 -1.97 -5.27 -7.67
C THR A 159 -2.48 -3.89 -7.26
N PHE A 160 -2.48 -3.65 -5.96
CA PHE A 160 -3.01 -2.43 -5.35
C PHE A 160 -2.20 -2.02 -4.12
N PHE A 161 -2.33 -0.75 -3.76
CA PHE A 161 -1.72 -0.13 -2.60
C PHE A 161 -2.66 0.91 -2.00
N GLY A 162 -2.80 0.90 -0.69
CA GLY A 162 -3.67 1.83 0.00
C GLY A 162 -3.24 2.08 1.44
N ALA A 163 -3.74 3.17 1.99
CA ALA A 163 -3.60 3.47 3.41
C ALA A 163 -4.75 4.35 3.91
N TYR A 164 -4.94 4.32 5.23
CA TYR A 164 -5.81 5.25 5.93
C TYR A 164 -5.26 5.54 7.32
N ARG A 165 -5.55 6.74 7.81
CA ARG A 165 -5.16 7.17 9.15
C ARG A 165 -5.95 6.44 10.22
N ILE A 166 -5.28 5.97 11.27
CA ILE A 166 -5.91 5.38 12.45
C ILE A 166 -6.27 6.52 13.42
N LEU A 167 -7.54 6.62 13.77
CA LEU A 167 -8.01 7.63 14.71
C LEU A 167 -7.78 7.18 16.16
N GLY A 168 -7.32 8.11 17.00
CA GLY A 168 -7.11 7.85 18.42
C GLY A 168 -5.86 7.02 18.74
N ALA A 169 -4.95 6.84 17.77
CA ALA A 169 -3.70 6.10 17.96
C ALA A 169 -2.47 7.02 17.99
#